data_071f98be3e8eff80d3a685a39605d52b
#
_entry.id   071f98be3e8eff80d3a685a39605d52b
#
_cell.length_a   1.000
_cell.length_b   1.000
_cell.length_c   1.000
_cell.angle_alpha   90.00
_cell.angle_beta   90.00
_cell.angle_gamma   90.00
#
_symmetry.space_group_name_H-M   'P 1'
#
loop_
_entity.id
_entity.type
_entity.pdbx_description
1 polymer ?
#
loop_
_entity_poly.entity_id
_entity_poly.type
_entity_poly.pdbx_seq_one_letter_code
_entity_poly.pdbx_strand_id
1 'polypeptide(L)'
;HYSRKVTVPYLLDQDETLLQMQLFDYLSGFAAKDKVNVYVCPDDAIRIKAFRNTEEPPAVSGGYYLRLKKGKEVEIHDWDIVCNYEPELERIFQLKNLIHVATDEEKGLSSYEKSYTRLWEIRGIIDQSFFQGRMTVNFFTAAKDLDMGHIGIEQIFLENRRWLFAW
;
A
#
# COMPACT_ATOMS: atom_id res chain seq x y z
N HIS A 1 -21.62 24.77 -8.31
CA HIS A 1 -21.20 25.04 -6.92
C HIS A 1 -21.36 23.77 -6.12
N TYR A 2 -20.26 23.06 -5.91
CA TYR A 2 -20.26 21.95 -4.94
C TYR A 2 -20.28 22.58 -3.56
N SER A 3 -21.38 22.41 -2.83
CA SER A 3 -21.48 22.79 -1.43
C SER A 3 -20.41 22.05 -0.64
N ARG A 4 -19.57 22.78 0.09
CA ARG A 4 -18.62 22.18 1.02
C ARG A 4 -19.39 21.31 2.02
N LYS A 5 -18.97 20.07 2.22
CA LYS A 5 -19.54 19.18 3.25
C LYS A 5 -19.34 19.72 4.68
N VAL A 6 -18.39 20.63 4.86
CA VAL A 6 -18.11 21.29 6.13
C VAL A 6 -18.51 22.74 6.00
N THR A 7 -19.49 23.15 6.77
CA THR A 7 -20.06 24.49 6.76
C THR A 7 -19.26 25.52 7.57
N VAL A 8 -18.41 25.03 8.49
CA VAL A 8 -17.57 25.87 9.33
C VAL A 8 -16.10 25.57 8.99
N PRO A 9 -15.27 26.58 8.68
CA PRO A 9 -13.84 26.35 8.50
C PRO A 9 -13.22 25.90 9.82
N TYR A 10 -12.34 24.89 9.75
CA TYR A 10 -11.52 24.50 10.90
C TYR A 10 -10.50 25.60 11.15
N LEU A 11 -10.51 26.18 12.33
CA LEU A 11 -9.60 27.23 12.74
C LEU A 11 -8.44 26.58 13.50
N LEU A 12 -7.24 26.83 13.04
CA LEU A 12 -6.00 26.45 13.72
C LEU A 12 -5.46 27.69 14.46
N ASP A 13 -4.83 27.48 15.60
CA ASP A 13 -4.00 28.51 16.21
C ASP A 13 -2.66 28.65 15.47
N GLN A 14 -1.85 29.60 15.89
CA GLN A 14 -0.58 29.89 15.22
C GLN A 14 0.41 28.73 15.39
N ASP A 15 0.46 28.11 16.55
CA ASP A 15 1.38 27.01 16.85
C ASP A 15 0.99 25.75 16.09
N GLU A 16 -0.29 25.43 16.05
CA GLU A 16 -0.83 24.30 15.23
C GLU A 16 -0.53 24.52 13.75
N THR A 17 -0.69 25.75 13.24
CA THR A 17 -0.39 26.07 11.86
C THR A 17 1.10 25.86 11.56
N LEU A 18 1.99 26.29 12.44
CA LEU A 18 3.43 26.12 12.27
C LEU A 18 3.83 24.64 12.29
N LEU A 19 3.30 23.87 13.22
CA LEU A 19 3.54 22.43 13.30
C LEU A 19 3.03 21.70 12.04
N GLN A 20 1.87 22.09 11.55
CA GLN A 20 1.32 21.51 10.32
C GLN A 20 2.21 21.82 9.11
N MET A 21 2.70 23.06 8.97
CA MET A 21 3.63 23.43 7.90
C MET A 21 4.92 22.62 7.98
N GLN A 22 5.51 22.50 9.17
CA GLN A 22 6.73 21.72 9.38
C GLN A 22 6.52 20.24 9.04
N LEU A 23 5.38 19.66 9.41
CA LEU A 23 5.03 18.27 9.05
C LEU A 23 4.96 18.11 7.53
N PHE A 24 4.25 18.99 6.82
CA PHE A 24 4.13 18.89 5.37
C PHE A 24 5.47 19.11 4.65
N ASP A 25 6.30 20.02 5.11
CA ASP A 25 7.66 20.20 4.59
C ASP A 25 8.50 18.95 4.76
N TYR A 26 8.41 18.31 5.93
CA TYR A 26 9.10 17.07 6.22
C TYR A 26 8.61 15.92 5.32
N LEU A 27 7.29 15.76 5.17
CA LEU A 27 6.67 14.77 4.27
C LEU A 27 7.05 15.01 2.80
N SER A 28 7.21 16.28 2.40
CA SER A 28 7.66 16.64 1.06
C SER A 28 9.06 16.11 0.76
N GLY A 29 9.93 16.08 1.76
CA GLY A 29 11.26 15.50 1.66
C GLY A 29 11.25 14.00 1.38
N PHE A 30 10.28 13.25 1.89
CA PHE A 30 10.08 11.83 1.54
C PHE A 30 9.52 11.67 0.12
N ALA A 31 8.47 12.41 -0.21
CA ALA A 31 7.84 12.36 -1.52
C ALA A 31 8.81 12.70 -2.66
N ALA A 32 9.74 13.64 -2.44
CA ALA A 32 10.79 13.96 -3.40
C ALA A 32 11.71 12.78 -3.70
N LYS A 33 11.86 11.84 -2.78
CA LYS A 33 12.65 10.61 -2.92
C LYS A 33 11.81 9.40 -3.30
N ASP A 34 10.57 9.61 -3.78
CA ASP A 34 9.56 8.58 -4.08
C ASP A 34 9.15 7.69 -2.89
N LYS A 35 9.45 8.13 -1.67
CA LYS A 35 9.06 7.47 -0.42
C LYS A 35 7.63 7.91 -0.05
N VAL A 36 6.65 7.24 -0.63
CA VAL A 36 5.26 7.67 -0.56
C VAL A 36 4.39 6.89 0.44
N ASN A 37 4.89 5.78 0.96
CA ASN A 37 4.26 5.03 2.05
C ASN A 37 5.00 5.36 3.33
N VAL A 38 4.36 6.05 4.27
CA VAL A 38 4.97 6.55 5.49
C VAL A 38 4.28 5.93 6.69
N TYR A 39 5.07 5.34 7.57
CA TYR A 39 4.62 4.78 8.85
C TYR A 39 5.16 5.62 9.98
N VAL A 40 4.27 6.06 10.86
CA VAL A 40 4.60 6.82 12.08
C VAL A 40 4.35 5.91 13.26
N CYS A 41 5.42 5.46 13.92
CA CYS A 41 5.36 4.60 15.09
C CYS A 41 5.54 5.47 16.34
N PRO A 42 4.50 5.62 17.19
CA PRO A 42 4.56 6.49 18.37
C PRO A 42 5.36 5.88 19.53
N ASP A 43 5.57 4.57 19.54
CA ASP A 43 6.30 3.91 20.62
C ASP A 43 7.82 4.12 20.50
N ASP A 44 8.49 4.42 21.58
CA ASP A 44 9.96 4.49 21.77
C ASP A 44 10.74 5.66 21.18
N ALA A 45 10.25 6.85 21.11
CA ALA A 45 10.75 7.97 20.33
C ALA A 45 10.22 7.89 18.90
N ILE A 46 9.27 8.75 18.60
CA ILE A 46 8.55 8.86 17.32
C ILE A 46 9.45 8.51 16.14
N ARG A 47 9.29 7.31 15.60
CA ARG A 47 10.05 6.86 14.44
C ARG A 47 9.18 6.96 13.21
N ILE A 48 9.67 7.68 12.22
CA ILE A 48 9.04 7.76 10.91
C ILE A 48 9.84 6.89 9.95
N LYS A 49 9.15 5.93 9.33
CA LYS A 49 9.70 5.04 8.31
C LYS A 49 8.99 5.30 6.99
N ALA A 50 9.74 5.52 5.93
CA ALA A 50 9.18 5.83 4.62
C ALA A 50 9.70 4.89 3.55
N PHE A 51 8.79 4.38 2.69
CA PHE A 51 9.03 3.34 1.71
C PHE A 51 8.51 3.74 0.33
N ARG A 52 9.09 3.19 -0.70
CA ARG A 52 8.54 3.23 -2.06
C ARG A 52 7.38 2.24 -2.19
N ASN A 53 6.58 2.38 -3.24
CA ASN A 53 5.50 1.43 -3.55
C ASN A 53 5.95 -0.02 -3.67
N THR A 54 7.18 -0.23 -4.13
CA THR A 54 7.77 -1.53 -4.42
C THR A 54 8.64 -2.08 -3.29
N GLU A 55 8.79 -1.31 -2.21
CA GLU A 55 9.54 -1.74 -1.03
C GLU A 55 8.60 -2.37 -0.02
N GLU A 56 8.98 -3.55 0.48
CA GLU A 56 8.27 -4.20 1.58
C GLU A 56 8.55 -3.46 2.89
N PRO A 57 7.52 -3.07 3.65
CA PRO A 57 7.73 -2.48 4.97
C PRO A 57 8.24 -3.55 5.95
N PRO A 58 9.10 -3.19 6.91
CA PRO A 58 9.45 -4.07 8.01
C PRO A 58 8.26 -4.23 8.97
N ALA A 59 8.40 -5.10 9.98
CA ALA A 59 7.45 -5.20 11.06
C ALA A 59 7.14 -3.82 11.67
N VAL A 60 5.86 -3.55 11.88
CA VAL A 60 5.33 -2.32 12.49
C VAL A 60 4.36 -2.71 13.60
N SER A 61 4.73 -2.46 14.84
CA SER A 61 3.90 -2.71 16.01
C SER A 61 3.23 -1.41 16.46
N GLY A 62 1.99 -1.20 16.02
CA GLY A 62 1.23 0.00 16.31
C GLY A 62 1.70 1.25 15.56
N GLY A 63 0.79 2.12 15.18
CA GLY A 63 1.14 3.38 14.54
C GLY A 63 0.14 3.87 13.51
N TYR A 64 0.58 4.85 12.74
CA TYR A 64 -0.21 5.46 11.69
C TYR A 64 0.47 5.23 10.34
N TYR A 65 -0.33 4.89 9.35
CA TYR A 65 0.06 4.83 7.96
C TYR A 65 -0.43 6.08 7.23
N LEU A 66 0.43 6.67 6.43
CA LEU A 66 0.12 7.80 5.56
C LEU A 66 0.52 7.45 4.13
N ARG A 67 -0.40 7.66 3.19
CA ARG A 67 -0.10 7.59 1.77
C ARG A 67 0.07 8.99 1.22
N LEU A 68 1.26 9.30 0.75
CA LEU A 68 1.56 10.59 0.15
C LEU A 68 1.27 10.57 -1.34
N LYS A 69 0.64 11.65 -1.82
CA LYS A 69 0.48 11.92 -3.24
C LYS A 69 1.46 13.02 -3.63
N LYS A 70 2.34 12.70 -4.58
CA LYS A 70 3.29 13.65 -5.13
C LYS A 70 2.62 14.49 -6.23
N GLY A 71 2.61 15.78 -6.07
CA GLY A 71 2.09 16.77 -7.01
C GLY A 71 2.96 18.03 -6.97
N LYS A 72 2.37 19.18 -7.23
CA LYS A 72 3.04 20.48 -6.97
C LYS A 72 3.29 20.67 -5.49
N GLU A 73 2.34 20.21 -4.69
CA GLU A 73 2.42 20.14 -3.24
C GLU A 73 2.20 18.69 -2.82
N VAL A 74 2.66 18.32 -1.63
CA VAL A 74 2.40 17.02 -1.06
C VAL A 74 1.02 17.02 -0.43
N GLU A 75 0.23 16.01 -0.78
CA GLU A 75 -1.07 15.74 -0.19
C GLU A 75 -1.03 14.40 0.53
N ILE A 76 -1.70 14.28 1.67
CA ILE A 76 -2.00 13.00 2.27
C ILE A 76 -3.21 12.43 1.51
N HIS A 77 -2.96 11.42 0.68
CA HIS A 77 -3.96 10.83 -0.17
C HIS A 77 -4.86 9.85 0.58
N ASP A 78 -4.25 9.11 1.52
CA ASP A 78 -4.93 8.16 2.38
C ASP A 78 -4.19 8.02 3.71
N TRP A 79 -4.88 7.57 4.75
CA TRP A 79 -4.29 7.29 6.05
C TRP A 79 -5.06 6.20 6.77
N ASP A 80 -4.37 5.45 7.62
CA ASP A 80 -4.98 4.40 8.43
C ASP A 80 -4.20 4.18 9.73
N ILE A 81 -4.78 3.42 10.64
CA ILE A 81 -4.13 2.97 11.87
C ILE A 81 -3.65 1.54 11.65
N VAL A 82 -2.36 1.32 11.85
CA VAL A 82 -1.74 -0.01 11.79
C VAL A 82 -1.62 -0.54 13.20
N CYS A 83 -2.41 -1.57 13.54
CA CYS A 83 -2.35 -2.19 14.87
C CYS A 83 -1.10 -3.05 15.01
N ASN A 84 -0.86 -3.92 14.03
CA ASN A 84 0.31 -4.77 13.96
C ASN A 84 0.50 -5.22 12.51
N TYR A 85 1.71 -5.13 12.00
CA TYR A 85 2.08 -5.68 10.71
C TYR A 85 3.33 -6.52 10.88
N GLU A 86 3.21 -7.82 10.58
CA GLU A 86 4.31 -8.76 10.55
C GLU A 86 4.51 -9.26 9.12
N PRO A 87 5.68 -9.02 8.51
CA PRO A 87 5.96 -9.47 7.15
C PRO A 87 6.10 -10.99 7.05
N GLU A 88 6.46 -11.65 8.15
CA GLU A 88 6.63 -13.10 8.23
C GLU A 88 5.33 -13.79 8.60
N LEU A 89 5.05 -14.90 7.95
CA LEU A 89 3.86 -15.70 8.22
C LEU A 89 4.10 -16.61 9.44
N GLU A 90 3.10 -16.73 10.31
CA GLU A 90 3.12 -17.68 11.42
C GLU A 90 3.25 -19.13 10.94
N ARG A 91 2.79 -19.40 9.73
CA ARG A 91 2.82 -20.75 9.12
C ARG A 91 3.38 -20.66 7.71
N ILE A 92 4.13 -21.69 7.35
CA ILE A 92 4.59 -21.86 5.97
C ILE A 92 3.39 -22.05 5.06
N PHE A 93 3.28 -21.21 4.05
CA PHE A 93 2.27 -21.35 3.01
C PHE A 93 2.85 -22.14 1.83
N GLN A 94 2.10 -23.11 1.34
CA GLN A 94 2.46 -23.90 0.16
C GLN A 94 1.30 -23.95 -0.82
N LEU A 95 1.52 -23.44 -2.02
CA LEU A 95 0.53 -23.51 -3.09
C LEU A 95 0.58 -24.90 -3.74
N LYS A 96 -0.47 -25.68 -3.53
CA LYS A 96 -0.56 -27.05 -4.08
C LYS A 96 -1.04 -27.03 -5.52
N ASN A 97 -0.39 -27.82 -6.38
CA ASN A 97 -0.79 -28.02 -7.76
C ASN A 97 -1.92 -29.08 -7.84
N LEU A 98 -3.12 -28.72 -7.41
CA LEU A 98 -4.26 -29.64 -7.34
C LEU A 98 -4.78 -30.07 -8.73
N ILE A 99 -4.53 -29.28 -9.77
CA ILE A 99 -5.02 -29.52 -11.13
C ILE A 99 -3.95 -30.16 -12.01
N HIS A 100 -2.77 -30.46 -11.45
CA HIS A 100 -1.63 -31.02 -12.17
C HIS A 100 -1.28 -30.25 -13.45
N VAL A 101 -1.32 -28.92 -13.37
CA VAL A 101 -0.88 -28.06 -14.48
C VAL A 101 0.58 -28.35 -14.74
N ALA A 102 0.93 -28.60 -16.00
CA ALA A 102 2.31 -28.79 -16.40
C ALA A 102 3.14 -27.53 -16.01
N THR A 103 4.10 -27.73 -15.14
CA THR A 103 5.00 -26.64 -14.73
C THR A 103 6.14 -26.59 -15.72
N ASP A 104 6.38 -25.43 -16.28
CA ASP A 104 7.51 -25.18 -17.18
C ASP A 104 8.76 -24.95 -16.33
N GLU A 105 9.44 -26.02 -15.94
CA GLU A 105 10.62 -25.99 -15.08
C GLU A 105 11.76 -25.14 -15.68
N GLU A 106 11.85 -25.09 -17.01
CA GLU A 106 12.87 -24.30 -17.73
C GLU A 106 12.65 -22.80 -17.57
N LYS A 107 11.43 -22.33 -17.38
CA LYS A 107 11.09 -20.90 -17.23
C LYS A 107 11.06 -20.41 -15.77
N GLY A 108 11.24 -21.31 -14.81
CA GLY A 108 11.21 -20.92 -13.39
C GLY A 108 9.88 -20.36 -12.90
N LEU A 109 8.80 -20.54 -13.66
CA LEU A 109 7.49 -19.94 -13.44
C LEU A 109 6.60 -20.75 -12.47
N SER A 110 7.05 -21.88 -11.97
CA SER A 110 6.23 -22.68 -11.06
C SER A 110 6.24 -22.06 -9.66
N SER A 111 5.10 -21.47 -9.29
CA SER A 111 4.81 -21.07 -7.91
C SER A 111 4.28 -22.24 -7.07
N TYR A 112 3.98 -23.38 -7.71
CA TYR A 112 3.45 -24.55 -7.03
C TYR A 112 4.54 -25.30 -6.26
N GLU A 113 4.14 -25.93 -5.15
CA GLU A 113 4.99 -26.74 -4.28
C GLU A 113 6.18 -26.01 -3.63
N LYS A 114 6.33 -24.71 -3.88
CA LYS A 114 7.26 -23.86 -3.15
C LYS A 114 6.67 -23.47 -1.80
N SER A 115 7.56 -23.34 -0.83
CA SER A 115 7.21 -22.87 0.51
C SER A 115 7.44 -21.37 0.59
N TYR A 116 6.44 -20.68 1.09
CA TYR A 116 6.45 -19.22 1.26
C TYR A 116 6.32 -18.89 2.74
N THR A 117 7.15 -18.00 3.21
CA THR A 117 7.21 -17.58 4.61
C THR A 117 6.91 -16.11 4.80
N ARG A 118 6.79 -15.36 3.72
CA ARG A 118 6.55 -13.91 3.76
C ARG A 118 5.25 -13.54 3.07
N LEU A 119 4.51 -12.64 3.69
CA LEU A 119 3.24 -12.11 3.17
C LEU A 119 3.42 -11.48 1.77
N TRP A 120 4.51 -10.77 1.57
CA TRP A 120 4.84 -10.15 0.29
C TRP A 120 4.97 -11.15 -0.87
N GLU A 121 5.52 -12.34 -0.60
CA GLU A 121 5.64 -13.40 -1.62
C GLU A 121 4.26 -13.89 -2.05
N ILE A 122 3.34 -14.11 -1.09
CA ILE A 122 1.97 -14.52 -1.38
C ILE A 122 1.23 -13.44 -2.15
N ARG A 123 1.38 -12.17 -1.75
CA ARG A 123 0.81 -11.03 -2.48
C ARG A 123 1.31 -10.99 -3.92
N GLY A 124 2.60 -11.26 -4.15
CA GLY A 124 3.18 -11.36 -5.48
C GLY A 124 2.56 -12.47 -6.33
N ILE A 125 2.27 -13.64 -5.73
CA ILE A 125 1.60 -14.74 -6.42
C ILE A 125 0.17 -14.34 -6.80
N ILE A 126 -0.57 -13.73 -5.89
CA ILE A 126 -1.93 -13.24 -6.16
C ILE A 126 -1.91 -12.21 -7.29
N ASP A 127 -1.00 -11.23 -7.19
CA ASP A 127 -0.84 -10.20 -8.21
C ASP A 127 -0.56 -10.80 -9.58
N GLN A 128 0.41 -11.70 -9.66
CA GLN A 128 0.77 -12.33 -10.92
C GLN A 128 -0.33 -13.24 -11.48
N SER A 129 -0.98 -14.03 -10.63
CA SER A 129 -1.97 -15.04 -11.06
C SER A 129 -3.31 -14.44 -11.45
N PHE A 130 -3.78 -13.41 -10.75
CA PHE A 130 -5.11 -12.84 -10.95
C PHE A 130 -5.09 -11.47 -11.64
N PHE A 131 -4.00 -10.69 -11.46
CA PHE A 131 -3.93 -9.30 -11.91
C PHE A 131 -2.77 -9.02 -12.88
N GLN A 132 -2.04 -10.05 -13.31
CA GLN A 132 -0.94 -9.95 -14.28
C GLN A 132 0.16 -8.97 -13.83
N GLY A 133 0.43 -8.86 -12.53
CA GLY A 133 1.40 -7.93 -11.96
C GLY A 133 0.92 -6.48 -11.86
N ARG A 134 -0.37 -6.20 -12.08
CA ARG A 134 -0.92 -4.85 -12.10
C ARG A 134 -1.60 -4.40 -10.80
N MET A 135 -1.77 -5.30 -9.82
CA MET A 135 -2.46 -5.01 -8.57
C MET A 135 -1.72 -3.96 -7.75
N THR A 136 -0.48 -4.22 -7.42
CA THR A 136 0.30 -3.39 -6.47
C THR A 136 0.48 -1.97 -6.96
N VAL A 137 0.69 -1.76 -8.27
CA VAL A 137 0.87 -0.42 -8.85
C VAL A 137 -0.43 0.37 -8.94
N ASN A 138 -1.57 -0.30 -8.88
CA ASN A 138 -2.89 0.29 -9.08
C ASN A 138 -3.70 0.51 -7.80
N PHE A 139 -3.19 0.17 -6.61
CA PHE A 139 -3.95 0.35 -5.36
C PHE A 139 -4.51 1.76 -5.16
N PHE A 140 -3.80 2.79 -5.63
CA PHE A 140 -4.17 4.19 -5.45
C PHE A 140 -4.51 4.90 -6.78
N THR A 141 -4.57 4.14 -7.89
CA THR A 141 -4.95 4.69 -9.18
C THR A 141 -6.44 5.06 -9.18
N ALA A 142 -6.78 6.27 -9.67
CA ALA A 142 -8.17 6.66 -9.80
C ALA A 142 -8.93 5.71 -10.75
N ALA A 143 -10.21 5.43 -10.45
CA ALA A 143 -10.98 4.46 -11.23
C ALA A 143 -11.02 4.76 -12.75
N LYS A 144 -11.06 6.05 -13.11
CA LYS A 144 -11.04 6.49 -14.50
C LYS A 144 -9.72 6.28 -15.25
N ASP A 145 -8.63 6.13 -14.51
CA ASP A 145 -7.27 5.99 -15.03
C ASP A 145 -6.73 4.56 -14.82
N LEU A 146 -7.59 3.67 -14.29
CA LEU A 146 -7.24 2.28 -14.00
C LEU A 146 -7.12 1.49 -15.31
N ASP A 147 -6.05 0.72 -15.43
CA ASP A 147 -5.85 -0.26 -16.50
C ASP A 147 -5.37 -1.58 -15.90
N MET A 148 -6.26 -2.55 -15.86
CA MET A 148 -5.97 -3.93 -15.44
C MET A 148 -5.91 -4.90 -16.62
N GLY A 149 -5.95 -4.38 -17.86
CA GLY A 149 -5.89 -5.15 -19.09
C GLY A 149 -7.21 -5.79 -19.52
N HIS A 150 -8.20 -5.91 -18.63
CA HIS A 150 -9.52 -6.45 -18.95
C HIS A 150 -10.58 -5.85 -18.02
N ILE A 151 -11.69 -5.39 -18.58
CA ILE A 151 -12.76 -4.67 -17.85
C ILE A 151 -13.35 -5.50 -16.68
N GLY A 152 -13.46 -6.80 -16.83
CA GLY A 152 -13.96 -7.67 -15.74
C GLY A 152 -12.98 -7.75 -14.56
N ILE A 153 -11.67 -7.71 -14.84
CA ILE A 153 -10.62 -7.68 -13.81
C ILE A 153 -10.60 -6.29 -13.13
N GLU A 154 -10.78 -5.23 -13.89
CA GLU A 154 -10.88 -3.86 -13.35
C GLU A 154 -12.01 -3.74 -12.35
N GLN A 155 -13.19 -4.25 -12.68
CA GLN A 155 -14.34 -4.22 -11.79
C GLN A 155 -14.08 -5.01 -10.52
N ILE A 156 -13.60 -6.24 -10.63
CA ILE A 156 -13.26 -7.09 -9.48
C ILE A 156 -12.19 -6.41 -8.60
N PHE A 157 -11.19 -5.81 -9.23
CA PHE A 157 -10.15 -5.09 -8.50
C PHE A 157 -10.70 -3.87 -7.77
N LEU A 158 -11.53 -3.03 -8.41
CA LEU A 158 -12.14 -1.85 -7.80
C LEU A 158 -13.00 -2.20 -6.58
N GLU A 159 -13.76 -3.29 -6.67
CA GLU A 159 -14.61 -3.77 -5.58
C GLU A 159 -13.80 -4.28 -4.37
N ASN A 160 -12.63 -4.87 -4.63
CA ASN A 160 -11.84 -5.56 -3.62
C ASN A 160 -10.53 -4.87 -3.22
N ARG A 161 -10.10 -3.81 -3.94
CA ARG A 161 -8.76 -3.24 -3.76
C ARG A 161 -8.45 -2.79 -2.33
N ARG A 162 -9.46 -2.30 -1.60
CA ARG A 162 -9.29 -1.88 -0.20
C ARG A 162 -8.91 -3.07 0.69
N TRP A 163 -9.57 -4.20 0.50
CA TRP A 163 -9.29 -5.43 1.24
C TRP A 163 -7.94 -6.02 0.85
N LEU A 164 -7.63 -6.03 -0.46
CA LEU A 164 -6.34 -6.50 -0.98
C LEU A 164 -5.17 -5.65 -0.51
N PHE A 165 -5.41 -4.37 -0.27
CA PHE A 165 -4.39 -3.45 0.26
C PHE A 165 -4.21 -3.62 1.77
N ALA A 166 -5.31 -3.75 2.52
CA ALA A 166 -5.29 -3.85 3.98
C ALA A 166 -4.88 -5.24 4.48
N TRP A 167 -4.91 -6.25 3.63
CA TRP A 167 -4.46 -7.62 3.91
C TRP A 167 -2.93 -7.71 3.75
#